data_0428778d584373e4d9891384adee2d35
#
_entry.id   0428778d584373e4d9891384adee2d35
#
_cell.length_a   1.000
_cell.length_b   1.000
_cell.length_c   1.000
_cell.angle_alpha   90.00
_cell.angle_beta   90.00
_cell.angle_gamma   90.00
#
_symmetry.space_group_name_H-M   'P 1'
#
loop_
_entity.id
_entity.type
_entity.pdbx_description
1 polymer ?
#
loop_
_entity_poly.entity_id
_entity_poly.type
_entity_poly.pdbx_seq_one_letter_code
_entity_poly.pdbx_strand_id
1 'polypeptide(L)'
;MGIIPSRNLEEQRREKDGIVYFDRGVIEGKDGRKYQRYAIQTHFVQVGESQKDLVEKYVRPLYQEGDILSFGAKVMCMCVKSVKTRDEVKPGWWANHLWRFAGINHTGVGMHEPYKLQLVIDMVGLPRVLLAAVCSAVTKLFGVHGVFYKVCGKGVGGIDGFYTRSSFELYHQMALINPDNPDELCAKLYQDTGIPVVLMDANDLQRDQLGKSSTVPLTDEQIQDAMADNPSGQGDELTPFILIRPLN
;
A
#
# COMPACT_ATOMS: atom_id res chain seq x y z
N MET A 1 6.83 4.46 19.92
CA MET A 1 5.83 4.34 18.85
C MET A 1 4.99 5.60 18.92
N GLY A 2 5.24 6.58 18.07
CA GLY A 2 4.53 7.86 18.09
C GLY A 2 3.12 7.64 17.56
N ILE A 3 2.12 8.02 18.34
CA ILE A 3 0.74 8.12 17.86
C ILE A 3 0.73 9.25 16.84
N ILE A 4 0.38 8.96 15.59
CA ILE A 4 0.17 10.00 14.58
C ILE A 4 -1.02 10.83 15.09
N PRO A 5 -0.86 12.14 15.29
CA PRO A 5 -1.95 12.97 15.82
C PRO A 5 -3.16 12.90 14.90
N SER A 6 -4.35 12.91 15.47
CA SER A 6 -5.60 13.02 14.69
C SER A 6 -5.53 14.29 13.84
N ARG A 7 -5.65 14.12 12.50
CA ARG A 7 -5.59 15.23 11.55
C ARG A 7 -6.91 15.97 11.53
N ASN A 8 -6.83 17.30 11.54
CA ASN A 8 -8.00 18.13 11.25
C ASN A 8 -8.16 18.21 9.72
N LEU A 9 -8.96 17.32 9.15
CA LEU A 9 -9.17 17.23 7.70
C LEU A 9 -9.83 18.49 7.13
N GLU A 10 -10.70 19.16 7.88
CA GLU A 10 -11.36 20.37 7.41
C GLU A 10 -10.38 21.53 7.23
N GLU A 11 -9.43 21.70 8.15
CA GLU A 11 -8.39 22.72 8.03
C GLU A 11 -7.43 22.47 6.87
N GLN A 12 -7.17 21.21 6.55
CA GLN A 12 -6.27 20.81 5.47
C GLN A 12 -6.94 20.78 4.10
N ARG A 13 -8.28 20.72 4.07
CA ARG A 13 -9.05 20.58 2.83
C ARG A 13 -8.88 21.81 1.94
N ARG A 14 -8.56 21.54 0.68
CA ARG A 14 -8.45 22.52 -0.41
C ARG A 14 -9.18 21.97 -1.63
N GLU A 15 -9.47 22.86 -2.56
CA GLU A 15 -10.09 22.47 -3.83
C GLU A 15 -9.49 23.30 -4.96
N LYS A 16 -9.19 22.65 -6.09
CA LYS A 16 -8.75 23.30 -7.32
C LYS A 16 -9.30 22.52 -8.51
N ASP A 17 -9.92 23.22 -9.46
CA ASP A 17 -10.48 22.64 -10.70
C ASP A 17 -11.43 21.45 -10.43
N GLY A 18 -12.21 21.49 -9.33
CA GLY A 18 -13.12 20.44 -8.91
C GLY A 18 -12.43 19.24 -8.24
N ILE A 19 -11.12 19.29 -8.01
CA ILE A 19 -10.36 18.26 -7.32
C ILE A 19 -10.15 18.67 -5.87
N VAL A 20 -10.64 17.82 -4.96
CA VAL A 20 -10.40 17.97 -3.52
C VAL A 20 -9.04 17.36 -3.17
N TYR A 21 -8.26 18.09 -2.39
CA TYR A 21 -7.00 17.62 -1.84
C TYR A 21 -6.78 18.16 -0.44
N PHE A 22 -5.89 17.52 0.30
CA PHE A 22 -5.54 17.91 1.66
C PHE A 22 -4.08 18.37 1.68
N ASP A 23 -3.87 19.60 2.14
CA ASP A 23 -2.53 20.13 2.37
C ASP A 23 -1.95 19.50 3.65
N ARG A 24 -0.99 18.59 3.47
CA ARG A 24 -0.34 17.87 4.58
C ARG A 24 0.81 18.67 5.20
N GLY A 25 1.02 19.88 4.70
CA GLY A 25 2.10 20.76 5.18
C GLY A 25 3.48 20.28 4.76
N VAL A 26 4.48 20.98 5.31
CA VAL A 26 5.90 20.73 5.04
C VAL A 26 6.45 19.76 6.07
N ILE A 27 7.25 18.80 5.60
CA ILE A 27 8.11 17.96 6.44
C ILE A 27 9.57 18.21 6.08
N GLU A 28 10.44 18.16 7.07
CA GLU A 28 11.89 18.24 6.89
C GLU A 28 12.49 16.85 7.03
N GLY A 29 13.21 16.40 6.00
CA GLY A 29 13.96 15.16 6.00
C GLY A 29 15.22 15.24 6.87
N LYS A 30 15.81 14.08 7.14
CA LYS A 30 17.04 13.98 7.95
C LYS A 30 18.23 14.71 7.34
N ASP A 31 18.22 14.89 6.03
CA ASP A 31 19.23 15.63 5.26
C ASP A 31 18.97 17.16 5.21
N GLY A 32 17.92 17.64 5.91
CA GLY A 32 17.52 19.03 5.95
C GLY A 32 16.67 19.50 4.77
N ARG A 33 16.40 18.65 3.79
CA ARG A 33 15.49 18.97 2.68
C ARG A 33 14.06 19.03 3.15
N LYS A 34 13.30 19.94 2.54
CA LYS A 34 11.91 20.16 2.88
C LYS A 34 11.00 19.70 1.75
N TYR A 35 9.88 19.08 2.10
CA TYR A 35 8.90 18.57 1.17
C TYR A 35 7.51 19.05 1.56
N GLN A 36 6.85 19.77 0.65
CA GLN A 36 5.42 20.05 0.75
C GLN A 36 4.66 18.86 0.20
N ARG A 37 3.55 18.47 0.85
CA ARG A 37 2.81 17.28 0.44
C ARG A 37 1.33 17.57 0.32
N TYR A 38 0.73 17.03 -0.74
CA TYR A 38 -0.70 17.16 -1.04
C TYR A 38 -1.31 15.78 -1.22
N ALA A 39 -2.24 15.40 -0.35
CA ALA A 39 -2.99 14.16 -0.46
C ALA A 39 -4.24 14.40 -1.30
N ILE A 40 -4.34 13.74 -2.44
CA ILE A 40 -5.39 14.00 -3.44
C ILE A 40 -6.51 12.98 -3.26
N GLN A 41 -7.71 13.49 -3.04
CA GLN A 41 -8.90 12.67 -2.90
C GLN A 41 -9.41 12.21 -4.27
N THR A 42 -9.77 10.94 -4.35
CA THR A 42 -10.38 10.34 -5.55
C THR A 42 -11.76 9.79 -5.22
N HIS A 43 -12.49 9.35 -6.24
CA HIS A 43 -13.58 8.41 -6.00
C HIS A 43 -13.02 7.06 -5.52
N PHE A 44 -13.88 6.17 -5.06
CA PHE A 44 -13.47 4.81 -4.75
C PHE A 44 -13.14 4.07 -6.06
N VAL A 45 -11.83 3.90 -6.32
CA VAL A 45 -11.33 3.31 -7.57
C VAL A 45 -11.80 1.87 -7.70
N GLN A 46 -12.27 1.51 -8.90
CA GLN A 46 -12.75 0.18 -9.21
C GLN A 46 -11.66 -0.68 -9.87
N VAL A 47 -11.82 -1.99 -9.78
CA VAL A 47 -10.87 -2.92 -10.42
C VAL A 47 -10.88 -2.76 -11.93
N GLY A 48 -9.70 -2.53 -12.51
CA GLY A 48 -9.51 -2.37 -13.95
C GLY A 48 -9.59 -0.95 -14.48
N GLU A 49 -9.77 0.05 -13.61
CA GLU A 49 -9.62 1.44 -14.03
C GLU A 49 -8.17 1.74 -14.47
N SER A 50 -8.05 2.64 -15.43
CA SER A 50 -6.75 3.03 -15.99
C SER A 50 -5.99 3.92 -15.02
N GLN A 51 -4.79 3.51 -14.61
CA GLN A 51 -3.91 4.34 -13.78
C GLN A 51 -3.55 5.66 -14.45
N LYS A 52 -3.40 5.67 -15.79
CA LYS A 52 -3.17 6.88 -16.57
C LYS A 52 -4.34 7.86 -16.43
N ASP A 53 -5.57 7.38 -16.64
CA ASP A 53 -6.75 8.25 -16.62
C ASP A 53 -7.00 8.81 -15.22
N LEU A 54 -6.71 8.02 -14.18
CA LEU A 54 -6.76 8.48 -12.79
C LEU A 54 -5.75 9.61 -12.54
N VAL A 55 -4.52 9.45 -13.02
CA VAL A 55 -3.46 10.47 -12.88
C VAL A 55 -3.83 11.74 -13.66
N GLU A 56 -4.27 11.60 -14.91
CA GLU A 56 -4.66 12.75 -15.72
C GLU A 56 -5.86 13.50 -15.12
N LYS A 57 -6.82 12.78 -14.55
CA LYS A 57 -8.00 13.37 -13.93
C LYS A 57 -7.72 14.07 -12.62
N TYR A 58 -7.00 13.39 -11.70
CA TYR A 58 -6.89 13.84 -10.31
C TYR A 58 -5.57 14.55 -10.00
N VAL A 59 -4.48 14.10 -10.61
CA VAL A 59 -3.13 14.60 -10.28
C VAL A 59 -2.73 15.75 -11.18
N ARG A 60 -2.98 15.63 -12.49
CA ARG A 60 -2.57 16.63 -13.49
C ARG A 60 -2.98 18.07 -13.15
N PRO A 61 -4.19 18.36 -12.67
CA PRO A 61 -4.59 19.74 -12.33
C PRO A 61 -3.78 20.37 -11.21
N LEU A 62 -3.17 19.55 -10.35
CA LEU A 62 -2.39 20.00 -9.18
C LEU A 62 -0.87 19.95 -9.41
N TYR A 63 -0.45 19.13 -10.37
CA TYR A 63 0.96 18.89 -10.68
C TYR A 63 1.70 20.16 -11.08
N GLN A 64 2.93 20.31 -10.59
CA GLN A 64 3.91 21.30 -11.02
C GLN A 64 5.19 20.57 -11.40
N GLU A 65 5.97 21.18 -12.30
CA GLU A 65 7.27 20.63 -12.68
C GLU A 65 8.17 20.46 -11.45
N GLY A 66 8.78 19.28 -11.33
CA GLY A 66 9.58 18.90 -10.17
C GLY A 66 8.81 18.14 -9.08
N ASP A 67 7.48 18.07 -9.15
CA ASP A 67 6.70 17.23 -8.25
C ASP A 67 6.90 15.74 -8.54
N ILE A 68 6.77 14.93 -7.51
CA ILE A 68 6.83 13.46 -7.57
C ILE A 68 5.49 12.92 -7.08
N LEU A 69 4.91 11.98 -7.84
CA LEU A 69 3.69 11.30 -7.47
C LEU A 69 4.01 10.05 -6.65
N SER A 70 3.60 10.00 -5.39
CA SER A 70 3.46 8.76 -4.64
C SER A 70 2.10 8.15 -4.94
N PHE A 71 2.11 6.99 -5.58
CA PHE A 71 0.91 6.22 -5.96
C PHE A 71 0.70 5.09 -4.96
N GLY A 72 -0.48 4.98 -4.38
CA GLY A 72 -0.81 3.95 -3.39
C GLY A 72 -0.89 2.55 -3.99
N ALA A 73 -0.19 1.59 -3.40
CA ALA A 73 -0.08 0.21 -3.90
C ALA A 73 -1.45 -0.47 -4.08
N LYS A 74 -2.38 -0.28 -3.15
CA LYS A 74 -3.73 -0.87 -3.24
C LYS A 74 -4.46 -0.47 -4.50
N VAL A 75 -4.41 0.81 -4.85
CA VAL A 75 -5.05 1.32 -6.06
C VAL A 75 -4.31 0.84 -7.31
N MET A 76 -2.98 0.75 -7.27
CA MET A 76 -2.22 0.14 -8.36
C MET A 76 -2.63 -1.31 -8.59
N CYS A 77 -2.75 -2.13 -7.52
CA CYS A 77 -3.20 -3.51 -7.64
C CYS A 77 -4.59 -3.62 -8.31
N MET A 78 -5.51 -2.74 -7.96
CA MET A 78 -6.83 -2.69 -8.61
C MET A 78 -6.73 -2.31 -10.09
N CYS A 79 -5.94 -1.32 -10.44
CA CYS A 79 -5.74 -0.88 -11.82
C CYS A 79 -5.15 -1.99 -12.71
N VAL A 80 -4.13 -2.71 -12.22
CA VAL A 80 -3.48 -3.80 -12.95
C VAL A 80 -4.17 -5.16 -12.78
N LYS A 81 -5.32 -5.18 -12.11
CA LYS A 81 -6.12 -6.39 -11.81
C LYS A 81 -5.33 -7.47 -11.02
N SER A 82 -4.36 -7.04 -10.21
CA SER A 82 -3.63 -7.93 -9.30
C SER A 82 -4.48 -8.19 -8.04
N VAL A 83 -5.64 -8.79 -8.26
CA VAL A 83 -6.66 -9.07 -7.24
C VAL A 83 -7.11 -10.52 -7.30
N LYS A 84 -7.55 -11.05 -6.16
CA LYS A 84 -8.20 -12.37 -6.05
C LYS A 84 -9.49 -12.23 -5.26
N THR A 85 -10.59 -12.69 -5.84
CA THR A 85 -11.89 -12.67 -5.17
C THR A 85 -12.12 -13.94 -4.32
N ARG A 86 -13.07 -13.89 -3.39
CA ARG A 86 -13.46 -15.07 -2.59
C ARG A 86 -13.95 -16.23 -3.45
N ASP A 87 -14.58 -15.94 -4.58
CA ASP A 87 -15.09 -16.97 -5.49
C ASP A 87 -13.95 -17.72 -6.21
N GLU A 88 -12.83 -17.07 -6.41
CA GLU A 88 -11.62 -17.65 -7.02
C GLU A 88 -10.80 -18.48 -6.01
N VAL A 89 -10.89 -18.15 -4.71
CA VAL A 89 -10.11 -18.81 -3.65
C VAL A 89 -11.02 -19.77 -2.89
N LYS A 90 -10.70 -21.08 -2.92
CA LYS A 90 -11.48 -22.12 -2.24
C LYS A 90 -10.68 -22.70 -1.08
N PRO A 91 -10.94 -22.27 0.18
CA PRO A 91 -10.19 -22.77 1.34
C PRO A 91 -10.33 -24.29 1.48
N GLY A 92 -9.21 -25.00 1.33
CA GLY A 92 -9.12 -26.43 1.55
C GLY A 92 -9.04 -26.79 3.04
N TRP A 93 -8.89 -28.10 3.32
CA TRP A 93 -8.84 -28.59 4.69
C TRP A 93 -7.75 -27.92 5.53
N TRP A 94 -6.54 -27.76 4.98
CA TRP A 94 -5.40 -27.13 5.68
C TRP A 94 -5.66 -25.67 6.01
N ALA A 95 -6.14 -24.90 5.07
CA ALA A 95 -6.46 -23.49 5.29
C ALA A 95 -7.54 -23.36 6.38
N ASN A 96 -8.61 -24.15 6.32
CA ASN A 96 -9.72 -24.13 7.29
C ASN A 96 -9.33 -24.57 8.71
N HIS A 97 -8.17 -25.22 8.89
CA HIS A 97 -7.71 -25.65 10.21
C HIS A 97 -6.55 -24.79 10.73
N LEU A 98 -5.58 -24.44 9.86
CA LEU A 98 -4.35 -23.77 10.27
C LEU A 98 -4.54 -22.28 10.59
N TRP A 99 -5.49 -21.58 9.97
CA TRP A 99 -5.71 -20.16 10.19
C TRP A 99 -5.94 -19.79 11.66
N ARG A 100 -6.53 -20.71 12.44
CA ARG A 100 -6.82 -20.52 13.87
C ARG A 100 -5.57 -20.38 14.73
N PHE A 101 -4.45 -20.96 14.28
CA PHE A 101 -3.15 -20.88 14.94
C PHE A 101 -2.33 -19.66 14.50
N ALA A 102 -2.74 -18.97 13.44
CA ALA A 102 -2.17 -17.71 13.05
C ALA A 102 -2.54 -16.66 14.10
N GLY A 103 -1.55 -16.02 14.70
CA GLY A 103 -1.79 -14.95 15.66
C GLY A 103 -2.56 -13.80 15.02
N ILE A 104 -3.50 -13.23 15.78
CA ILE A 104 -4.17 -11.98 15.40
C ILE A 104 -3.11 -10.88 15.47
N ASN A 105 -2.85 -10.24 14.35
CA ASN A 105 -2.04 -9.03 14.34
C ASN A 105 -2.93 -7.84 14.76
N HIS A 106 -2.42 -6.96 15.62
CA HIS A 106 -3.16 -5.77 16.06
C HIS A 106 -3.51 -4.82 14.91
N THR A 107 -2.83 -4.96 13.78
CA THR A 107 -3.09 -4.20 12.55
C THR A 107 -4.15 -4.83 11.65
N GLY A 108 -4.70 -5.98 12.03
CA GLY A 108 -5.70 -6.69 11.24
C GLY A 108 -5.17 -7.39 9.97
N VAL A 109 -3.88 -7.31 9.68
CA VAL A 109 -3.23 -7.80 8.45
C VAL A 109 -2.61 -9.19 8.62
N GLY A 110 -3.07 -10.00 9.58
CA GLY A 110 -2.51 -11.33 9.83
C GLY A 110 -3.07 -12.43 8.91
N MET A 111 -2.50 -13.64 9.05
CA MET A 111 -3.01 -14.86 8.39
C MET A 111 -4.19 -15.50 9.12
N HIS A 112 -4.86 -14.74 10.01
CA HIS A 112 -6.00 -15.20 10.79
C HIS A 112 -7.30 -15.16 9.97
N GLU A 113 -7.25 -15.72 8.75
CA GLU A 113 -8.38 -15.76 7.81
C GLU A 113 -8.15 -16.90 6.80
N PRO A 114 -9.11 -17.84 6.63
CA PRO A 114 -8.91 -19.05 5.84
C PRO A 114 -8.66 -18.77 4.33
N TYR A 115 -9.33 -17.79 3.74
CA TYR A 115 -9.13 -17.44 2.33
C TYR A 115 -7.74 -16.86 2.09
N LYS A 116 -7.27 -15.99 2.98
CA LYS A 116 -5.92 -15.43 2.89
C LYS A 116 -4.85 -16.51 3.02
N LEU A 117 -5.03 -17.43 3.97
CA LEU A 117 -4.10 -18.55 4.14
C LEU A 117 -4.12 -19.50 2.94
N GLN A 118 -5.30 -19.75 2.36
CA GLN A 118 -5.41 -20.55 1.13
C GLN A 118 -4.67 -19.87 -0.02
N LEU A 119 -4.85 -18.56 -0.20
CA LEU A 119 -4.13 -17.82 -1.23
C LEU A 119 -2.61 -17.97 -1.07
N VAL A 120 -2.09 -17.92 0.16
CA VAL A 120 -0.67 -18.17 0.43
C VAL A 120 -0.27 -19.61 0.08
N ILE A 121 -1.12 -20.60 0.40
CA ILE A 121 -0.88 -22.01 0.01
C ILE A 121 -0.81 -22.14 -1.52
N ASP A 122 -1.69 -21.47 -2.23
CA ASP A 122 -1.74 -21.50 -3.70
C ASP A 122 -0.50 -20.83 -4.33
N MET A 123 0.00 -19.76 -3.70
CA MET A 123 1.18 -19.02 -4.18
C MET A 123 2.51 -19.75 -3.93
N VAL A 124 2.70 -20.34 -2.74
CA VAL A 124 4.03 -20.84 -2.33
C VAL A 124 4.05 -22.35 -2.04
N GLY A 125 2.91 -23.01 -2.09
CA GLY A 125 2.75 -24.44 -1.85
C GLY A 125 2.60 -24.79 -0.35
N LEU A 126 1.78 -25.81 -0.08
CA LEU A 126 1.51 -26.28 1.28
C LEU A 126 2.76 -26.66 2.08
N PRO A 127 3.76 -27.39 1.53
CA PRO A 127 4.94 -27.77 2.31
C PRO A 127 5.70 -26.55 2.86
N ARG A 128 5.81 -25.50 2.07
CA ARG A 128 6.49 -24.25 2.47
C ARG A 128 5.72 -23.51 3.55
N VAL A 129 4.38 -23.49 3.46
CA VAL A 129 3.51 -22.90 4.49
C VAL A 129 3.62 -23.64 5.80
N LEU A 130 3.66 -25.00 5.79
CA LEU A 130 3.83 -25.80 6.98
C LEU A 130 5.20 -25.56 7.63
N LEU A 131 6.28 -25.53 6.84
CA LEU A 131 7.60 -25.18 7.31
C LEU A 131 7.62 -23.79 7.95
N ALA A 132 7.02 -22.79 7.28
CA ALA A 132 6.92 -21.43 7.79
C ALA A 132 6.15 -21.36 9.12
N ALA A 133 5.07 -22.12 9.25
CA ALA A 133 4.28 -22.20 10.47
C ALA A 133 5.09 -22.78 11.64
N VAL A 134 5.81 -23.89 11.42
CA VAL A 134 6.68 -24.50 12.42
C VAL A 134 7.81 -23.55 12.82
N CYS A 135 8.53 -22.98 11.87
CA CYS A 135 9.60 -22.01 12.14
C CYS A 135 9.08 -20.80 12.94
N SER A 136 7.91 -20.29 12.56
CA SER A 136 7.28 -19.16 13.25
C SER A 136 6.86 -19.52 14.68
N ALA A 137 6.33 -20.72 14.92
CA ALA A 137 5.95 -21.19 16.24
C ALA A 137 7.17 -21.30 17.16
N VAL A 138 8.25 -21.93 16.68
CA VAL A 138 9.51 -22.08 17.44
C VAL A 138 10.13 -20.72 17.76
N THR A 139 10.24 -19.83 16.75
CA THR A 139 10.91 -18.54 16.94
C THR A 139 10.14 -17.58 17.83
N LYS A 140 8.81 -17.70 17.89
CA LYS A 140 7.97 -16.95 18.83
C LYS A 140 8.27 -17.26 20.28
N LEU A 141 8.70 -18.48 20.61
CA LEU A 141 9.14 -18.85 21.97
C LEU A 141 10.38 -18.05 22.40
N PHE A 142 11.18 -17.59 21.45
CA PHE A 142 12.36 -16.75 21.66
C PHE A 142 12.11 -15.27 21.40
N GLY A 143 10.83 -14.84 21.29
CA GLY A 143 10.45 -13.44 21.05
C GLY A 143 10.68 -12.93 19.62
N VAL A 144 11.02 -13.82 18.66
CA VAL A 144 11.26 -13.43 17.26
C VAL A 144 9.96 -13.54 16.47
N HIS A 145 9.54 -12.42 15.86
CA HIS A 145 8.30 -12.31 15.09
C HIS A 145 8.58 -12.15 13.58
N GLY A 146 7.55 -12.39 12.76
CA GLY A 146 7.60 -12.18 11.30
C GLY A 146 8.31 -13.29 10.51
N VAL A 147 8.76 -14.37 11.15
CA VAL A 147 9.50 -15.48 10.51
C VAL A 147 8.63 -16.21 9.49
N PHE A 148 7.31 -16.31 9.70
CA PHE A 148 6.37 -16.88 8.74
C PHE A 148 6.51 -16.23 7.36
N TYR A 149 6.44 -14.91 7.30
CA TYR A 149 6.56 -14.16 6.05
C TYR A 149 7.94 -14.30 5.40
N LYS A 150 9.00 -14.32 6.21
CA LYS A 150 10.36 -14.52 5.69
C LYS A 150 10.55 -15.89 5.05
N VAL A 151 10.00 -16.94 5.63
CA VAL A 151 10.09 -18.31 5.10
C VAL A 151 9.19 -18.49 3.88
N CYS A 152 7.98 -17.94 3.91
CA CYS A 152 7.09 -17.95 2.73
C CYS A 152 7.68 -17.18 1.55
N GLY A 153 8.44 -16.11 1.81
CA GLY A 153 9.16 -15.36 0.79
C GLY A 153 8.41 -14.12 0.30
N LYS A 154 9.03 -13.47 -0.70
CA LYS A 154 8.49 -12.23 -1.29
C LYS A 154 7.09 -12.42 -1.85
N GLY A 155 6.25 -11.40 -1.72
CA GLY A 155 4.87 -11.39 -2.19
C GLY A 155 3.84 -11.76 -1.12
N VAL A 156 4.15 -12.69 -0.18
CA VAL A 156 3.19 -13.10 0.85
C VAL A 156 2.93 -11.99 1.87
N GLY A 157 3.95 -11.18 2.18
CA GLY A 157 3.80 -10.02 3.06
C GLY A 157 2.96 -8.89 2.49
N GLY A 158 2.92 -8.79 1.15
CA GLY A 158 2.17 -7.76 0.42
C GLY A 158 0.74 -8.16 0.04
N ILE A 159 0.21 -9.26 0.58
CA ILE A 159 -1.20 -9.63 0.39
C ILE A 159 -2.05 -8.81 1.36
N ASP A 160 -2.91 -7.95 0.84
CA ASP A 160 -3.88 -7.19 1.62
C ASP A 160 -5.30 -7.58 1.19
N GLY A 161 -6.16 -7.89 2.16
CA GLY A 161 -7.55 -8.18 1.85
C GLY A 161 -8.17 -9.37 2.58
N PHE A 162 -9.37 -9.74 2.16
CA PHE A 162 -10.33 -10.58 2.88
C PHE A 162 -10.56 -10.06 4.32
N TYR A 163 -10.39 -8.75 4.50
CA TYR A 163 -10.38 -8.12 5.80
C TYR A 163 -11.78 -7.64 6.19
N THR A 164 -12.46 -8.41 7.01
CA THR A 164 -13.85 -8.17 7.43
C THR A 164 -14.04 -6.94 8.35
N ARG A 165 -12.97 -6.29 8.77
CA ARG A 165 -13.02 -5.07 9.61
C ARG A 165 -12.73 -3.80 8.82
N SER A 166 -12.51 -3.89 7.49
CA SER A 166 -12.40 -2.71 6.65
C SER A 166 -13.73 -1.98 6.56
N SER A 167 -13.71 -0.65 6.53
CA SER A 167 -14.88 0.17 6.23
C SER A 167 -15.41 -0.02 4.81
N PHE A 168 -14.60 -0.58 3.92
CA PHE A 168 -14.99 -0.87 2.55
C PHE A 168 -15.32 -2.36 2.37
N GLU A 169 -16.59 -2.66 2.08
CA GLU A 169 -17.07 -4.04 1.82
C GLU A 169 -16.28 -4.75 0.72
N LEU A 170 -15.80 -4.00 -0.28
CA LEU A 170 -15.04 -4.56 -1.38
C LEU A 170 -13.81 -5.33 -0.90
N TYR A 171 -13.10 -4.82 0.11
CA TYR A 171 -11.94 -5.50 0.70
C TYR A 171 -12.29 -6.73 1.55
N HIS A 172 -13.57 -6.93 1.89
CA HIS A 172 -14.03 -8.18 2.50
C HIS A 172 -14.08 -9.32 1.48
N GLN A 173 -14.31 -8.99 0.20
CA GLN A 173 -14.58 -9.96 -0.86
C GLN A 173 -13.37 -10.23 -1.75
N MET A 174 -12.29 -9.46 -1.60
CA MET A 174 -11.10 -9.62 -2.42
C MET A 174 -9.81 -9.48 -1.61
N ALA A 175 -8.75 -10.05 -2.15
CA ALA A 175 -7.37 -9.76 -1.76
C ALA A 175 -6.64 -9.04 -2.88
N LEU A 176 -5.85 -8.06 -2.50
CA LEU A 176 -4.91 -7.34 -3.34
C LEU A 176 -3.53 -7.98 -3.19
N ILE A 177 -2.85 -8.20 -4.29
CA ILE A 177 -1.51 -8.79 -4.32
C ILE A 177 -0.57 -7.76 -4.91
N ASN A 178 0.50 -7.41 -4.20
CA ASN A 178 1.48 -6.48 -4.74
C ASN A 178 2.01 -6.99 -6.09
N PRO A 179 2.13 -6.12 -7.10
CA PRO A 179 2.58 -6.52 -8.43
C PRO A 179 4.04 -6.97 -8.41
N ASP A 180 4.38 -7.94 -9.29
CA ASP A 180 5.73 -8.51 -9.36
C ASP A 180 6.78 -7.53 -9.90
N ASN A 181 6.38 -6.59 -10.78
CA ASN A 181 7.27 -5.66 -11.47
C ASN A 181 6.91 -4.19 -11.18
N PRO A 182 7.03 -3.72 -9.93
CA PRO A 182 6.58 -2.38 -9.56
C PRO A 182 7.36 -1.25 -10.24
N ASP A 183 8.66 -1.43 -10.49
CA ASP A 183 9.47 -0.43 -11.21
C ASP A 183 9.03 -0.27 -12.67
N GLU A 184 8.69 -1.38 -13.35
CA GLU A 184 8.18 -1.34 -14.73
C GLU A 184 6.83 -0.63 -14.80
N LEU A 185 5.94 -0.84 -13.82
CA LEU A 185 4.68 -0.14 -13.73
C LEU A 185 4.88 1.36 -13.53
N CYS A 186 5.80 1.76 -12.66
CA CYS A 186 6.15 3.16 -12.46
C CYS A 186 6.76 3.77 -13.72
N ALA A 187 7.67 3.06 -14.40
CA ALA A 187 8.29 3.51 -15.64
C ALA A 187 7.26 3.70 -16.76
N LYS A 188 6.32 2.75 -16.90
CA LYS A 188 5.23 2.86 -17.87
C LYS A 188 4.32 4.05 -17.57
N LEU A 189 3.91 4.23 -16.32
CA LEU A 189 3.07 5.36 -15.94
C LEU A 189 3.78 6.70 -16.17
N TYR A 190 5.09 6.77 -15.93
CA TYR A 190 5.89 7.93 -16.30
C TYR A 190 5.89 8.17 -17.82
N GLN A 191 6.08 7.14 -18.64
CA GLN A 191 6.01 7.27 -20.11
C GLN A 191 4.65 7.77 -20.58
N ASP A 192 3.57 7.32 -19.92
CA ASP A 192 2.20 7.69 -20.28
C ASP A 192 1.81 9.10 -19.82
N THR A 193 2.42 9.63 -18.75
CA THR A 193 2.00 10.89 -18.09
C THR A 193 3.08 11.97 -17.99
N GLY A 194 4.36 11.60 -18.10
CA GLY A 194 5.49 12.50 -17.86
C GLY A 194 5.71 12.89 -16.38
N ILE A 195 4.96 12.29 -15.45
CA ILE A 195 5.08 12.56 -14.01
C ILE A 195 5.97 11.50 -13.36
N PRO A 196 7.05 11.86 -12.65
CA PRO A 196 7.85 10.91 -11.88
C PRO A 196 7.01 10.22 -10.82
N VAL A 197 7.07 8.88 -10.77
CA VAL A 197 6.18 8.06 -9.91
C VAL A 197 6.98 7.19 -8.96
N VAL A 198 6.54 7.12 -7.72
CA VAL A 198 6.94 6.13 -6.73
C VAL A 198 5.71 5.34 -6.29
N LEU A 199 5.81 4.01 -6.22
CA LEU A 199 4.76 3.12 -5.75
C LEU A 199 5.00 2.82 -4.28
N MET A 200 4.04 3.20 -3.42
CA MET A 200 4.15 3.10 -1.97
C MET A 200 3.06 2.22 -1.39
N ASP A 201 3.45 1.26 -0.55
CA ASP A 201 2.56 0.59 0.40
C ASP A 201 2.78 1.25 1.77
N ALA A 202 1.97 2.26 2.05
CA ALA A 202 2.10 3.08 3.25
C ALA A 202 0.91 2.88 4.18
N ASN A 203 1.22 2.60 5.44
CA ASN A 203 0.29 2.62 6.55
C ASN A 203 0.99 3.25 7.77
N ASP A 204 0.30 3.39 8.89
CA ASP A 204 0.87 4.05 10.08
C ASP A 204 2.08 3.31 10.70
N LEU A 205 2.27 2.05 10.34
CA LEU A 205 3.32 1.20 10.91
C LEU A 205 4.49 0.99 9.95
N GLN A 206 4.21 0.91 8.66
CA GLN A 206 5.19 0.60 7.63
C GLN A 206 4.97 1.51 6.41
N ARG A 207 6.06 1.84 5.75
CA ARG A 207 6.10 2.65 4.53
C ARG A 207 7.06 1.95 3.58
N ASP A 208 6.52 0.95 2.90
CA ASP A 208 7.32 0.15 1.99
C ASP A 208 7.26 0.78 0.59
N GLN A 209 8.40 1.25 0.10
CA GLN A 209 8.56 1.61 -1.29
C GLN A 209 8.67 0.32 -2.09
N LEU A 210 7.69 0.06 -2.94
CA LEU A 210 7.65 -1.13 -3.77
C LEU A 210 8.46 -0.94 -5.05
N GLY A 211 8.40 0.26 -5.65
CA GLY A 211 9.13 0.60 -6.86
C GLY A 211 9.07 2.08 -7.18
N LYS A 212 9.88 2.51 -8.15
CA LYS A 212 9.88 3.89 -8.65
C LYS A 212 10.32 3.97 -10.13
N SER A 213 9.88 5.01 -10.82
CA SER A 213 10.43 5.33 -12.14
C SER A 213 11.86 5.87 -11.99
N SER A 214 12.73 5.56 -12.96
CA SER A 214 14.13 6.00 -12.95
C SER A 214 14.29 7.53 -13.01
N THR A 215 13.21 8.25 -13.28
CA THR A 215 13.16 9.72 -13.35
C THR A 215 12.88 10.39 -12.01
N VAL A 216 12.59 9.62 -10.96
CA VAL A 216 12.45 10.16 -9.60
C VAL A 216 13.81 10.65 -9.10
N PRO A 217 13.97 11.97 -8.82
CA PRO A 217 15.27 12.53 -8.47
C PRO A 217 15.64 12.33 -7.00
N LEU A 218 14.75 11.71 -6.21
CA LEU A 218 14.95 11.46 -4.78
C LEU A 218 15.55 10.08 -4.52
N THR A 219 16.39 9.97 -3.52
CA THR A 219 16.84 8.69 -2.98
C THR A 219 15.71 8.00 -2.22
N ASP A 220 15.83 6.69 -1.97
CA ASP A 220 14.83 5.93 -1.22
C ASP A 220 14.68 6.48 0.21
N GLU A 221 15.76 6.93 0.84
CA GLU A 221 15.75 7.57 2.16
C GLU A 221 14.97 8.90 2.15
N GLN A 222 15.16 9.73 1.13
CA GLN A 222 14.45 10.99 0.98
C GLN A 222 12.95 10.78 0.74
N ILE A 223 12.57 9.73 -0.02
CA ILE A 223 11.17 9.35 -0.20
C ILE A 223 10.57 8.89 1.13
N GLN A 224 11.31 8.07 1.90
CA GLN A 224 10.89 7.61 3.23
C GLN A 224 10.70 8.79 4.20
N ASP A 225 11.59 9.77 4.17
CA ASP A 225 11.48 10.99 4.99
C ASP A 225 10.26 11.83 4.57
N ALA A 226 10.04 12.03 3.27
CA ALA A 226 8.87 12.76 2.76
C ALA A 226 7.53 12.09 3.14
N MET A 227 7.53 10.77 3.33
CA MET A 227 6.35 9.98 3.68
C MET A 227 6.29 9.61 5.19
N ALA A 228 7.15 10.19 6.04
CA ALA A 228 7.39 9.73 7.40
C ALA A 228 6.18 9.74 8.33
N ASP A 229 5.23 10.65 8.14
CA ASP A 229 4.00 10.80 8.92
C ASP A 229 2.75 10.20 8.25
N ASN A 230 2.93 9.31 7.27
CA ASN A 230 1.88 8.71 6.47
C ASN A 230 0.90 9.75 5.87
N PRO A 231 1.32 10.60 4.93
CA PRO A 231 0.46 11.66 4.38
C PRO A 231 -0.78 11.14 3.66
N SER A 232 -0.79 9.87 3.25
CA SER A 232 -1.97 9.24 2.63
C SER A 232 -3.16 9.14 3.57
N GLY A 233 -2.93 9.22 4.88
CA GLY A 233 -4.01 9.04 5.85
C GLY A 233 -4.46 7.60 5.99
N GLN A 234 -5.61 7.40 6.62
CA GLN A 234 -6.23 6.10 6.80
C GLN A 234 -7.71 6.12 6.48
N GLY A 235 -8.24 4.93 6.16
CA GLY A 235 -9.66 4.68 6.07
C GLY A 235 -10.34 5.47 4.96
N ASP A 236 -11.31 6.28 5.34
CA ASP A 236 -12.31 6.83 4.44
C ASP A 236 -11.86 8.09 3.67
N GLU A 237 -10.60 8.51 3.81
CA GLU A 237 -10.11 9.73 3.15
C GLU A 237 -10.04 9.58 1.62
N LEU A 238 -9.90 8.36 1.10
CA LEU A 238 -9.79 8.06 -0.33
C LEU A 238 -8.67 8.85 -1.02
N THR A 239 -7.51 8.94 -0.38
CA THR A 239 -6.34 9.71 -0.85
C THR A 239 -5.18 8.82 -1.29
N PRO A 240 -5.33 8.07 -2.40
CA PRO A 240 -4.30 7.15 -2.87
C PRO A 240 -3.10 7.84 -3.53
N PHE A 241 -3.21 9.14 -3.81
CA PHE A 241 -2.19 9.93 -4.50
C PHE A 241 -1.64 11.01 -3.59
N ILE A 242 -0.31 11.02 -3.43
CA ILE A 242 0.38 12.10 -2.73
C ILE A 242 1.31 12.78 -3.74
N LEU A 243 1.10 14.07 -3.97
CA LEU A 243 2.10 14.89 -4.62
C LEU A 243 3.13 15.34 -3.59
N ILE A 244 4.37 14.96 -3.83
CA ILE A 244 5.54 15.37 -3.04
C ILE A 244 6.23 16.46 -3.84
N ARG A 245 6.30 17.65 -3.27
CA ARG A 245 6.96 18.83 -3.86
C ARG A 245 8.21 19.17 -3.07
N PRO A 246 9.41 18.91 -3.59
CA PRO A 246 10.65 19.37 -2.98
C PRO A 246 10.66 20.90 -2.91
N LEU A 247 11.04 21.44 -1.77
CA LEU A 247 11.25 22.87 -1.58
C LEU A 247 12.75 23.15 -1.59
N ASN A 248 13.13 24.19 -2.33
CA ASN A 248 14.52 24.65 -2.42
C ASN A 248 14.97 25.35 -1.15
#